data_7e30d97b20e79c5bb4413c6ba594a41e
#
_entry.id   7e30d97b20e79c5bb4413c6ba594a41e
#
_cell.length_a   1.000
_cell.length_b   1.000
_cell.length_c   1.000
_cell.angle_alpha   90.00
_cell.angle_beta   90.00
_cell.angle_gamma   90.00
#
_symmetry.space_group_name_H-M   'P 1'
#
loop_
_entity.id
_entity.type
_entity.pdbx_description
1 polymer ?
#
loop_
_entity_poly.entity_id
_entity_poly.type
_entity_poly.pdbx_seq_one_letter_code
_entity_poly.pdbx_strand_id
1 'polypeptide(L)'
;MWTRSRFNNEYVPGLFALAIDTYITNRQKQMGPDLLTMKTSMKKKEEDAIRSGLGLPVIKGEGSPITYDTQISGNKQTWIHDVKALAVRLTEEAIDDNLYELNGGGNADELSEIFHDLGEAMAEDEEVDAAKFFNYGSATTYHTTRDGLALFSSSHKRLDGSTYSNLSTAYADLTYPAFWAILVAVENQYNHRQYKVKKEVKNLWVPPQLERPARECIQSTDRPDTTNRAISAYAKSERRIAIKVWPHMTDADMWVMQCDGLGIVRFNRRKTRFARERDFQTGDMMCKADHRYSTEIRDERDFYAVIP
;
A
#
# COMPACT_ATOMS: atom_id res chain seq x y z
N MET A 1 16.12 28.52 33.36
CA MET A 1 15.23 29.53 32.76
C MET A 1 15.46 29.60 31.26
N TRP A 2 14.39 29.51 30.49
CA TRP A 2 14.45 29.62 29.05
C TRP A 2 14.57 31.08 28.62
N THR A 3 15.59 31.43 27.87
CA THR A 3 15.68 32.75 27.24
C THR A 3 15.18 32.63 25.79
N ARG A 4 14.75 33.76 25.18
CA ARG A 4 14.28 33.78 23.78
C ARG A 4 15.31 33.19 22.80
N SER A 5 16.59 33.42 23.03
CA SER A 5 17.68 32.86 22.23
C SER A 5 17.76 31.34 22.40
N ARG A 6 17.66 30.84 23.64
CA ARG A 6 17.71 29.42 23.94
C ARG A 6 16.46 28.69 23.42
N PHE A 7 15.29 29.31 23.56
CA PHE A 7 14.05 28.82 23.01
C PHE A 7 14.15 28.63 21.49
N ASN A 8 14.59 29.62 20.74
CA ASN A 8 14.73 29.55 19.30
C ASN A 8 15.82 28.58 18.83
N ASN A 9 16.88 28.38 19.59
CA ASN A 9 18.05 27.59 19.17
C ASN A 9 18.01 26.15 19.68
N GLU A 10 17.31 25.85 20.75
CA GLU A 10 17.29 24.53 21.37
C GLU A 10 15.88 23.91 21.38
N TYR A 11 14.87 24.65 21.85
CA TYR A 11 13.50 24.14 22.03
C TYR A 11 12.79 23.93 20.69
N VAL A 12 12.77 24.95 19.84
CA VAL A 12 12.12 24.84 18.52
C VAL A 12 12.73 23.77 17.63
N PRO A 13 14.07 23.61 17.55
CA PRO A 13 14.66 22.46 16.87
C PRO A 13 14.26 21.13 17.51
N GLY A 14 14.08 21.06 18.83
CA GLY A 14 13.61 19.87 19.53
C GLY A 14 12.20 19.48 19.14
N LEU A 15 11.27 20.45 19.09
CA LEU A 15 9.89 20.22 18.61
C LEU A 15 9.87 19.71 17.15
N PHE A 16 10.74 20.26 16.32
CA PHE A 16 10.87 19.82 14.94
C PHE A 16 11.42 18.40 14.82
N ALA A 17 12.38 18.05 15.68
CA ALA A 17 12.86 16.67 15.79
C ALA A 17 11.74 15.72 16.28
N LEU A 18 10.89 16.15 17.19
CA LEU A 18 9.73 15.41 17.66
C LEU A 18 8.78 15.05 16.51
N ALA A 19 8.45 16.01 15.63
CA ALA A 19 7.61 15.74 14.46
C ALA A 19 8.21 14.67 13.53
N ILE A 20 9.53 14.72 13.32
CA ILE A 20 10.24 13.74 12.51
C ILE A 20 10.23 12.36 13.18
N ASP A 21 10.51 12.29 14.47
CA ASP A 21 10.51 11.04 15.24
C ASP A 21 9.12 10.41 15.29
N THR A 22 8.08 11.22 15.50
CA THR A 22 6.69 10.77 15.47
C THR A 22 6.34 10.18 14.10
N TYR A 23 6.66 10.89 13.03
CA TYR A 23 6.47 10.38 11.66
C TYR A 23 7.17 9.04 11.44
N ILE A 24 8.45 8.94 11.82
CA ILE A 24 9.22 7.71 11.64
C ILE A 24 8.61 6.56 12.46
N THR A 25 8.27 6.83 13.72
CA THR A 25 7.72 5.83 14.65
C THR A 25 6.36 5.32 14.19
N ASN A 26 5.46 6.22 13.78
CA ASN A 26 4.13 5.84 13.30
C ASN A 26 4.22 5.10 11.98
N ARG A 27 5.07 5.56 11.05
CA ARG A 27 5.29 4.87 9.79
C ARG A 27 5.81 3.43 9.96
N GLN A 28 6.64 3.16 10.97
CA GLN A 28 7.11 1.80 11.26
C GLN A 28 6.00 0.84 11.73
N LYS A 29 4.92 1.39 12.30
CA LYS A 29 3.75 0.61 12.75
C LYS A 29 2.72 0.39 11.64
N GLN A 30 2.82 1.11 10.55
CA GLN A 30 1.88 1.08 9.44
C GLN A 30 2.03 -0.17 8.58
N MET A 31 0.93 -0.59 7.97
CA MET A 31 0.85 -1.74 7.09
C MET A 31 0.90 -1.37 5.60
N GLY A 32 0.59 -0.13 5.24
CA GLY A 32 0.65 0.35 3.86
C GLY A 32 1.99 0.09 3.17
N PRO A 33 3.15 0.31 3.84
CA PRO A 33 4.46 -0.04 3.28
C PRO A 33 4.64 -1.53 2.92
N ASP A 34 3.97 -2.44 3.62
CA ASP A 34 4.02 -3.88 3.33
C ASP A 34 3.22 -4.27 2.08
N LEU A 35 2.21 -3.46 1.74
CA LEU A 35 1.43 -3.62 0.51
C LEU A 35 2.23 -3.16 -0.71
N LEU A 36 3.06 -2.13 -0.56
CA LEU A 36 3.66 -1.36 -1.63
C LEU A 36 5.12 -1.74 -1.87
N THR A 37 5.51 -1.93 -3.12
CA THR A 37 6.91 -2.00 -3.50
C THR A 37 7.47 -0.59 -3.65
N MET A 38 8.37 -0.17 -2.74
CA MET A 38 8.94 1.18 -2.74
C MET A 38 10.08 1.32 -3.75
N LYS A 39 10.01 2.31 -4.64
CA LYS A 39 11.07 2.69 -5.57
C LYS A 39 11.32 4.19 -5.52
N THR A 40 12.51 4.61 -5.92
CA THR A 40 12.86 6.04 -6.07
C THR A 40 12.82 6.40 -7.54
N SER A 41 12.27 7.58 -7.86
CA SER A 41 12.25 8.12 -9.22
C SER A 41 12.88 9.51 -9.27
N MET A 42 13.58 9.78 -10.37
CA MET A 42 14.08 11.12 -10.72
C MET A 42 13.32 11.74 -11.90
N LYS A 43 12.36 11.01 -12.47
CA LYS A 43 11.58 11.44 -13.63
C LYS A 43 10.46 12.40 -13.23
N LYS A 44 9.92 13.10 -14.20
CA LYS A 44 8.73 13.95 -14.05
C LYS A 44 7.46 13.10 -13.93
N LYS A 45 7.42 12.00 -14.66
CA LYS A 45 6.32 11.03 -14.73
C LYS A 45 6.88 9.63 -14.92
N GLU A 46 6.16 8.63 -14.47
CA GLU A 46 6.45 7.23 -14.75
C GLU A 46 5.52 6.72 -15.87
N GLU A 47 6.05 5.86 -16.70
CA GLU A 47 5.32 5.28 -17.82
C GLU A 47 5.60 3.78 -17.87
N ASP A 48 4.56 2.99 -18.03
CA ASP A 48 4.68 1.54 -18.20
C ASP A 48 3.65 1.04 -19.23
N ALA A 49 4.01 -0.05 -19.91
CA ALA A 49 3.15 -0.72 -20.87
C ALA A 49 3.09 -2.21 -20.56
N ILE A 50 1.91 -2.79 -20.76
CA ILE A 50 1.74 -4.23 -20.68
C ILE A 50 2.58 -4.88 -21.76
N ARG A 51 3.29 -5.97 -21.42
CA ARG A 51 4.08 -6.76 -22.35
C ARG A 51 3.70 -8.24 -22.25
N SER A 52 3.50 -8.89 -23.40
CA SER A 52 3.07 -10.29 -23.42
C SER A 52 4.16 -11.28 -23.02
N GLY A 53 5.43 -10.88 -23.03
CA GLY A 53 6.54 -11.83 -23.04
C GLY A 53 6.67 -12.53 -24.40
N LEU A 54 7.52 -13.55 -24.47
CA LEU A 54 7.69 -14.41 -25.64
C LEU A 54 6.87 -15.70 -25.51
N GLY A 55 6.56 -16.34 -26.66
CA GLY A 55 5.91 -17.63 -26.72
C GLY A 55 6.84 -18.78 -26.32
N LEU A 56 6.30 -20.00 -26.28
CA LEU A 56 7.11 -21.20 -26.04
C LEU A 56 7.93 -21.53 -27.27
N PRO A 57 9.15 -22.10 -27.10
CA PRO A 57 9.94 -22.57 -28.22
C PRO A 57 9.23 -23.71 -28.93
N VAL A 58 9.33 -23.70 -30.23
CA VAL A 58 8.80 -24.76 -31.11
C VAL A 58 9.92 -25.74 -31.51
N ILE A 59 9.59 -27.02 -31.62
CA ILE A 59 10.53 -28.05 -32.05
C ILE A 59 11.02 -27.70 -33.43
N LYS A 60 12.34 -27.59 -33.59
CA LYS A 60 13.00 -27.35 -34.85
C LYS A 60 13.36 -28.71 -35.51
N GLY A 61 12.88 -28.96 -36.71
CA GLY A 61 13.35 -30.07 -37.50
C GLY A 61 14.78 -29.88 -38.00
N GLU A 62 15.46 -30.98 -38.33
CA GLU A 62 16.81 -30.94 -38.93
C GLU A 62 16.77 -30.15 -40.24
N GLY A 63 17.68 -29.19 -40.41
CA GLY A 63 17.73 -28.32 -41.60
C GLY A 63 16.66 -27.24 -41.71
N SER A 64 15.67 -27.19 -40.79
CA SER A 64 14.60 -26.20 -40.82
C SER A 64 15.06 -24.86 -40.18
N PRO A 65 14.54 -23.71 -40.67
CA PRO A 65 14.83 -22.40 -40.04
C PRO A 65 14.25 -22.30 -38.62
N ILE A 66 14.81 -21.42 -37.80
CA ILE A 66 14.32 -21.08 -36.49
C ILE A 66 13.05 -20.21 -36.63
N THR A 67 12.05 -20.45 -35.79
CA THR A 67 10.85 -19.62 -35.72
C THR A 67 11.16 -18.38 -34.90
N TYR A 68 10.87 -17.20 -35.44
CA TYR A 68 10.98 -15.93 -34.75
C TYR A 68 9.64 -15.59 -34.10
N ASP A 69 9.68 -15.13 -32.83
CA ASP A 69 8.53 -14.60 -32.12
C ASP A 69 8.78 -13.15 -31.74
N THR A 70 7.71 -12.37 -31.60
CA THR A 70 7.76 -10.95 -31.25
C THR A 70 6.97 -10.70 -29.98
N GLN A 71 7.49 -9.80 -29.15
CA GLN A 71 6.79 -9.33 -27.97
C GLN A 71 5.66 -8.37 -28.36
N ILE A 72 4.43 -8.67 -27.90
CA ILE A 72 3.28 -7.78 -28.10
C ILE A 72 3.27 -6.78 -26.94
N SER A 73 3.20 -5.50 -27.27
CA SER A 73 3.01 -4.41 -26.31
C SER A 73 1.55 -3.98 -26.28
N GLY A 74 0.99 -3.86 -25.09
CA GLY A 74 -0.36 -3.37 -24.86
C GLY A 74 -0.40 -1.88 -24.54
N ASN A 75 -1.48 -1.47 -23.89
CA ASN A 75 -1.71 -0.08 -23.52
C ASN A 75 -0.59 0.44 -22.61
N LYS A 76 -0.23 1.71 -22.86
CA LYS A 76 0.71 2.47 -22.05
C LYS A 76 -0.07 3.32 -21.07
N GLN A 77 0.30 3.25 -19.80
CA GLN A 77 -0.23 4.12 -18.76
C GLN A 77 0.87 5.06 -18.26
N THR A 78 0.45 6.26 -17.89
CA THR A 78 1.33 7.33 -17.40
C THR A 78 0.86 7.79 -16.04
N TRP A 79 1.78 7.86 -15.07
CA TRP A 79 1.52 8.35 -13.71
C TRP A 79 2.34 9.61 -13.44
N ILE A 80 1.68 10.61 -12.91
CA ILE A 80 2.29 11.90 -12.56
C ILE A 80 2.51 11.89 -11.05
N HIS A 81 3.67 12.40 -10.61
CA HIS A 81 3.97 12.52 -9.19
C HIS A 81 3.24 13.71 -8.58
N ASP A 82 2.35 13.45 -7.64
CA ASP A 82 1.62 14.45 -6.87
C ASP A 82 2.42 14.94 -5.68
N VAL A 83 2.21 16.20 -5.32
CA VAL A 83 2.78 16.81 -4.12
C VAL A 83 1.69 16.93 -3.08
N LYS A 84 1.92 16.34 -1.92
CA LYS A 84 1.07 16.54 -0.76
C LYS A 84 1.87 17.29 0.30
N ALA A 85 1.26 18.24 0.95
CA ALA A 85 1.90 19.07 1.95
C ALA A 85 0.89 19.50 3.02
N LEU A 86 1.35 19.57 4.24
CA LEU A 86 0.65 20.12 5.40
C LEU A 86 1.54 21.15 6.06
N ALA A 87 0.99 22.25 6.53
CA ALA A 87 1.73 23.28 7.22
C ALA A 87 0.98 23.77 8.44
N VAL A 88 1.74 24.13 9.46
CA VAL A 88 1.26 24.76 10.69
C VAL A 88 1.92 26.12 10.82
N ARG A 89 1.14 27.12 11.23
CA ARG A 89 1.60 28.48 11.49
C ARG A 89 1.44 28.75 12.99
N LEU A 90 2.51 29.21 13.60
CA LEU A 90 2.57 29.63 14.99
C LEU A 90 2.82 31.13 15.03
N THR A 91 1.94 31.87 15.67
CA THR A 91 2.10 33.31 15.79
C THR A 91 3.23 33.67 16.78
N GLU A 92 3.82 34.84 16.62
CA GLU A 92 4.88 35.31 17.53
C GLU A 92 4.40 35.42 18.96
N GLU A 93 3.14 35.87 19.14
CA GLU A 93 2.50 35.98 20.45
C GLU A 93 2.33 34.64 21.13
N ALA A 94 1.83 33.61 20.41
CA ALA A 94 1.67 32.27 20.96
C ALA A 94 3.04 31.63 21.36
N ILE A 95 4.09 31.97 20.63
CA ILE A 95 5.45 31.52 20.98
C ILE A 95 5.94 32.22 22.25
N ASP A 96 5.66 33.50 22.40
CA ASP A 96 6.10 34.29 23.57
C ASP A 96 5.29 33.90 24.84
N ASP A 97 4.00 33.66 24.70
CA ASP A 97 3.14 33.17 25.79
C ASP A 97 3.54 31.79 26.28
N ASN A 98 3.80 30.86 25.34
CA ASN A 98 4.30 29.52 25.65
C ASN A 98 5.69 29.57 26.33
N LEU A 99 6.56 30.47 25.90
CA LEU A 99 7.84 30.70 26.57
C LEU A 99 7.67 31.17 28.02
N TYR A 100 6.65 31.97 28.31
CA TYR A 100 6.32 32.42 29.65
C TYR A 100 5.82 31.25 30.52
N GLU A 101 4.94 30.43 30.02
CA GLU A 101 4.43 29.24 30.69
C GLU A 101 5.53 28.21 30.97
N LEU A 102 6.43 27.95 30.04
CA LEU A 102 7.62 27.11 30.22
C LEU A 102 8.51 27.58 31.38
N ASN A 103 8.68 28.88 31.51
CA ASN A 103 9.47 29.45 32.59
C ASN A 103 8.72 29.51 33.96
N GLY A 104 7.40 29.54 33.95
CA GLY A 104 6.53 29.55 35.10
C GLY A 104 6.17 28.20 35.69
N GLY A 105 6.59 27.11 35.07
CA GLY A 105 6.27 25.73 35.48
C GLY A 105 4.89 25.26 35.01
N GLY A 106 4.30 25.94 34.05
CA GLY A 106 3.09 25.49 33.32
C GLY A 106 3.39 24.31 32.39
N ASN A 107 2.35 23.61 32.00
CA ASN A 107 2.44 22.55 31.01
C ASN A 107 2.60 23.16 29.60
N ALA A 108 3.81 23.23 29.11
CA ALA A 108 4.12 23.79 27.79
C ALA A 108 3.94 22.76 26.65
N ASP A 109 2.92 21.90 26.75
CA ASP A 109 2.76 20.79 25.86
C ASP A 109 2.00 21.13 24.57
N GLU A 110 1.29 22.28 24.51
CA GLU A 110 0.49 22.64 23.32
C GLU A 110 1.34 22.69 22.01
N LEU A 111 2.51 23.30 22.06
CA LEU A 111 3.37 23.36 20.88
C LEU A 111 3.93 21.99 20.52
N SER A 112 4.26 21.15 21.48
CA SER A 112 4.74 19.79 21.23
C SER A 112 3.63 18.91 20.66
N GLU A 113 2.38 19.07 21.10
CA GLU A 113 1.23 18.36 20.52
C GLU A 113 1.03 18.71 19.05
N ILE A 114 1.08 19.99 18.68
CA ILE A 114 0.94 20.43 17.29
C ILE A 114 2.03 19.80 16.38
N PHE A 115 3.26 19.71 16.85
CA PHE A 115 4.34 19.08 16.07
C PHE A 115 4.21 17.55 16.03
N HIS A 116 3.74 16.95 17.11
CA HIS A 116 3.39 15.54 17.14
C HIS A 116 2.31 15.23 16.10
N ASP A 117 1.21 16.00 16.12
CA ASP A 117 0.09 15.86 15.18
C ASP A 117 0.51 16.06 13.73
N LEU A 118 1.42 16.99 13.44
CA LEU A 118 1.98 17.17 12.10
C LEU A 118 2.71 15.92 11.63
N GLY A 119 3.50 15.30 12.51
CA GLY A 119 4.20 14.06 12.20
C GLY A 119 3.25 12.88 11.99
N GLU A 120 2.23 12.78 12.85
CA GLU A 120 1.22 11.73 12.76
C GLU A 120 0.36 11.85 11.49
N ALA A 121 -0.13 13.07 11.19
CA ALA A 121 -0.92 13.33 9.99
C ALA A 121 -0.19 12.98 8.69
N MET A 122 1.13 13.24 8.64
CA MET A 122 1.94 12.87 7.46
C MET A 122 2.14 11.37 7.32
N ALA A 123 2.22 10.64 8.44
CA ALA A 123 2.28 9.18 8.41
C ALA A 123 0.93 8.59 8.03
N GLU A 124 -0.16 9.09 8.62
CA GLU A 124 -1.51 8.63 8.35
C GLU A 124 -1.94 8.85 6.90
N ASP A 125 -1.53 9.97 6.26
CA ASP A 125 -1.79 10.19 4.83
C ASP A 125 -1.19 9.07 3.95
N GLU A 126 0.00 8.58 4.28
CA GLU A 126 0.63 7.48 3.54
C GLU A 126 -0.15 6.17 3.70
N GLU A 127 -0.69 5.91 4.89
CA GLU A 127 -1.46 4.71 5.20
C GLU A 127 -2.84 4.74 4.53
N VAL A 128 -3.55 5.85 4.67
CA VAL A 128 -4.87 6.07 4.03
C VAL A 128 -4.75 5.99 2.51
N ASP A 129 -3.68 6.54 1.93
CA ASP A 129 -3.47 6.49 0.48
C ASP A 129 -3.21 5.05 -0.01
N ALA A 130 -2.50 4.26 0.77
CA ALA A 130 -2.33 2.83 0.49
C ALA A 130 -3.66 2.05 0.64
N ALA A 131 -4.49 2.38 1.64
CA ALA A 131 -5.79 1.74 1.86
C ALA A 131 -6.78 1.97 0.71
N LYS A 132 -6.66 3.08 -0.03
CA LYS A 132 -7.51 3.36 -1.19
C LYS A 132 -7.45 2.28 -2.26
N PHE A 133 -6.33 1.56 -2.40
CA PHE A 133 -6.23 0.46 -3.36
C PHE A 133 -7.21 -0.67 -3.06
N PHE A 134 -7.50 -0.93 -1.79
CA PHE A 134 -8.48 -1.94 -1.41
C PHE A 134 -9.87 -1.34 -1.30
N ASN A 135 -10.05 -0.25 -0.59
CA ASN A 135 -11.35 0.35 -0.33
C ASN A 135 -12.08 0.79 -1.62
N TYR A 136 -11.33 1.21 -2.63
CA TYR A 136 -11.87 1.59 -3.95
C TYR A 136 -11.36 0.66 -5.05
N GLY A 137 -10.93 -0.54 -4.69
CA GLY A 137 -10.33 -1.49 -5.61
C GLY A 137 -11.27 -1.99 -6.70
N SER A 138 -12.58 -1.97 -6.48
CA SER A 138 -13.63 -2.29 -7.47
C SER A 138 -14.06 -1.10 -8.34
N ALA A 139 -13.57 0.11 -8.06
CA ALA A 139 -13.91 1.33 -8.78
C ALA A 139 -12.68 1.93 -9.49
N THR A 140 -12.91 2.70 -10.54
CA THR A 140 -11.86 3.39 -11.30
C THR A 140 -11.60 4.82 -10.83
N THR A 141 -12.16 5.21 -9.68
CA THR A 141 -12.18 6.60 -9.19
C THR A 141 -10.77 7.09 -8.82
N TYR A 142 -10.00 6.25 -8.13
CA TYR A 142 -8.68 6.65 -7.62
C TYR A 142 -7.53 6.01 -8.40
N HIS A 143 -7.68 4.75 -8.77
CA HIS A 143 -6.63 3.98 -9.43
C HIS A 143 -7.22 3.17 -10.57
N THR A 144 -6.47 3.09 -11.66
CA THR A 144 -6.80 2.23 -12.80
C THR A 144 -5.61 1.34 -13.12
N THR A 145 -5.92 0.13 -13.56
CA THR A 145 -4.92 -0.79 -14.09
C THR A 145 -4.53 -0.40 -15.51
N ARG A 146 -3.51 -1.02 -16.06
CA ARG A 146 -3.03 -0.74 -17.42
C ARG A 146 -4.03 -1.10 -18.51
N ASP A 147 -5.02 -1.94 -18.23
CA ASP A 147 -6.14 -2.24 -19.13
C ASP A 147 -7.30 -1.24 -19.02
N GLY A 148 -7.18 -0.24 -18.13
CA GLY A 148 -8.17 0.83 -17.91
C GLY A 148 -9.31 0.43 -16.97
N LEU A 149 -9.23 -0.74 -16.35
CA LEU A 149 -10.22 -1.23 -15.38
C LEU A 149 -9.79 -0.95 -13.93
N ALA A 150 -10.67 -1.24 -12.98
CA ALA A 150 -10.37 -1.20 -11.56
C ALA A 150 -9.35 -2.28 -11.18
N LEU A 151 -8.72 -2.18 -9.99
CA LEU A 151 -7.78 -3.18 -9.49
C LEU A 151 -8.43 -4.56 -9.40
N PHE A 152 -9.65 -4.63 -8.86
CA PHE A 152 -10.44 -5.85 -8.79
C PHE A 152 -11.56 -5.81 -9.82
N SER A 153 -11.50 -6.71 -10.78
CA SER A 153 -12.48 -6.80 -11.86
C SER A 153 -12.70 -8.26 -12.27
N SER A 154 -13.92 -8.58 -12.64
CA SER A 154 -14.27 -9.88 -13.22
C SER A 154 -13.91 -10.02 -14.70
N SER A 155 -13.42 -8.96 -15.35
CA SER A 155 -13.28 -8.90 -16.81
C SER A 155 -11.99 -8.24 -17.29
N HIS A 156 -10.89 -8.41 -16.56
CA HIS A 156 -9.56 -7.96 -17.02
C HIS A 156 -9.21 -8.57 -18.37
N LYS A 157 -8.58 -7.76 -19.24
CA LYS A 157 -8.25 -8.15 -20.61
C LYS A 157 -6.81 -8.58 -20.74
N ARG A 158 -6.60 -9.76 -21.33
CA ARG A 158 -5.27 -10.16 -21.80
C ARG A 158 -4.99 -9.57 -23.19
N LEU A 159 -3.71 -9.59 -23.58
CA LEU A 159 -3.29 -9.09 -24.90
C LEU A 159 -3.76 -9.99 -26.07
N ASP A 160 -4.20 -11.20 -25.78
CA ASP A 160 -4.81 -12.12 -26.75
C ASP A 160 -6.33 -11.92 -26.94
N GLY A 161 -6.92 -10.94 -26.20
CA GLY A 161 -8.35 -10.64 -26.22
C GLY A 161 -9.18 -11.48 -25.24
N SER A 162 -8.61 -12.50 -24.59
CA SER A 162 -9.31 -13.26 -23.55
C SER A 162 -9.46 -12.45 -22.26
N THR A 163 -10.47 -12.80 -21.47
CA THR A 163 -10.71 -12.16 -20.17
C THR A 163 -10.31 -13.09 -19.02
N TYR A 164 -10.07 -12.50 -17.86
CA TYR A 164 -9.86 -13.21 -16.59
C TYR A 164 -10.40 -12.37 -15.44
N SER A 165 -10.66 -13.03 -14.31
CA SER A 165 -11.12 -12.40 -13.08
C SER A 165 -10.04 -12.49 -12.01
N ASN A 166 -9.87 -11.43 -11.24
CA ASN A 166 -9.17 -11.40 -9.96
C ASN A 166 -10.11 -10.99 -8.81
N LEU A 167 -11.41 -11.03 -9.07
CA LEU A 167 -12.49 -10.73 -8.14
C LEU A 167 -13.42 -11.94 -8.03
N SER A 168 -13.82 -12.29 -6.81
CA SER A 168 -14.89 -13.23 -6.54
C SER A 168 -16.00 -12.56 -5.73
N THR A 169 -17.22 -12.74 -6.16
CA THR A 169 -18.43 -12.36 -5.42
C THR A 169 -19.23 -13.60 -4.96
N ALA A 170 -18.63 -14.79 -5.14
CA ALA A 170 -19.32 -16.05 -4.87
C ALA A 170 -19.35 -16.46 -3.38
N TYR A 171 -18.53 -15.83 -2.56
CA TYR A 171 -18.39 -16.17 -1.15
C TYR A 171 -18.68 -14.94 -0.29
N ALA A 172 -19.69 -15.02 0.55
CA ALA A 172 -20.04 -13.95 1.48
C ALA A 172 -19.05 -13.90 2.67
N ASP A 173 -18.57 -15.06 3.13
CA ASP A 173 -17.76 -15.17 4.34
C ASP A 173 -16.40 -15.81 4.07
N LEU A 174 -15.40 -15.45 4.88
CA LEU A 174 -14.09 -16.12 4.91
C LEU A 174 -14.23 -17.47 5.63
N THR A 175 -14.50 -18.51 4.87
CA THR A 175 -14.57 -19.90 5.34
C THR A 175 -13.39 -20.71 4.80
N TYR A 176 -13.09 -21.85 5.43
CA TYR A 176 -12.02 -22.74 4.96
C TYR A 176 -12.21 -23.21 3.50
N PRO A 177 -13.43 -23.62 3.06
CA PRO A 177 -13.66 -23.94 1.65
C PRO A 177 -13.48 -22.76 0.71
N ALA A 178 -13.95 -21.55 1.08
CA ALA A 178 -13.78 -20.33 0.28
C ALA A 178 -12.31 -19.96 0.14
N PHE A 179 -11.58 -19.96 1.26
CA PHE A 179 -10.14 -19.70 1.27
C PHE A 179 -9.38 -20.66 0.32
N TRP A 180 -9.68 -21.95 0.39
CA TRP A 180 -9.05 -22.95 -0.46
C TRP A 180 -9.40 -22.82 -1.94
N ALA A 181 -10.66 -22.52 -2.25
CA ALA A 181 -11.11 -22.28 -3.63
C ALA A 181 -10.39 -21.10 -4.28
N ILE A 182 -10.26 -19.99 -3.56
CA ILE A 182 -9.55 -18.81 -4.05
C ILE A 182 -8.04 -19.09 -4.20
N LEU A 183 -7.43 -19.82 -3.27
CA LEU A 183 -6.03 -20.22 -3.36
C LEU A 183 -5.76 -21.01 -4.65
N VAL A 184 -6.63 -21.96 -4.99
CA VAL A 184 -6.56 -22.73 -6.24
C VAL A 184 -6.78 -21.84 -7.46
N ALA A 185 -7.71 -20.88 -7.39
CA ALA A 185 -7.96 -19.94 -8.48
C ALA A 185 -6.74 -19.06 -8.78
N VAL A 186 -6.05 -18.58 -7.75
CA VAL A 186 -4.82 -17.80 -7.87
C VAL A 186 -3.70 -18.62 -8.52
N GLU A 187 -3.50 -19.86 -8.08
CA GLU A 187 -2.44 -20.74 -8.63
C GLU A 187 -2.71 -21.19 -10.07
N ASN A 188 -3.97 -21.17 -10.50
CA ASN A 188 -4.35 -21.50 -11.86
C ASN A 188 -4.37 -20.29 -12.81
N GLN A 189 -3.84 -19.15 -12.42
CA GLN A 189 -3.80 -17.98 -13.30
C GLN A 189 -2.88 -18.18 -14.51
N TYR A 190 -3.24 -17.52 -15.61
CA TYR A 190 -2.51 -17.54 -16.87
C TYR A 190 -1.93 -16.15 -17.19
N ASN A 191 -0.80 -16.14 -17.90
CA ASN A 191 -0.21 -14.91 -18.42
C ASN A 191 -0.95 -14.41 -19.68
N HIS A 192 -0.44 -13.32 -20.28
CA HIS A 192 -0.99 -12.75 -21.51
C HIS A 192 -0.83 -13.65 -22.78
N ARG A 193 -0.08 -14.75 -22.68
CA ARG A 193 0.10 -15.76 -23.71
C ARG A 193 -0.57 -17.09 -23.35
N GLN A 194 -1.46 -17.11 -22.37
CA GLN A 194 -2.17 -18.29 -21.85
C GLN A 194 -1.26 -19.39 -21.30
N TYR A 195 -0.08 -19.05 -20.82
CA TYR A 195 0.74 -19.99 -20.05
C TYR A 195 0.47 -19.83 -18.56
N LYS A 196 0.45 -20.94 -17.84
CA LYS A 196 0.32 -20.92 -16.38
C LYS A 196 1.47 -20.14 -15.76
N VAL A 197 1.15 -19.25 -14.86
CA VAL A 197 2.14 -18.48 -14.08
C VAL A 197 2.19 -19.08 -12.69
N LYS A 198 3.38 -19.47 -12.24
CA LYS A 198 3.55 -19.88 -10.85
C LYS A 198 3.50 -18.62 -9.96
N LYS A 199 2.34 -18.39 -9.35
CA LYS A 199 2.14 -17.35 -8.33
C LYS A 199 1.96 -18.01 -6.97
N GLU A 200 2.67 -17.51 -5.98
CA GLU A 200 2.53 -17.95 -4.58
C GLU A 200 1.86 -16.84 -3.77
N VAL A 201 0.82 -17.19 -3.02
CA VAL A 201 0.19 -16.26 -2.09
C VAL A 201 1.13 -16.08 -0.89
N LYS A 202 1.49 -14.83 -0.59
CA LYS A 202 2.36 -14.47 0.54
C LYS A 202 1.57 -13.87 1.70
N ASN A 203 0.62 -13.02 1.42
CA ASN A 203 -0.15 -12.32 2.43
C ASN A 203 -1.65 -12.51 2.23
N LEU A 204 -2.36 -12.61 3.33
CA LEU A 204 -3.82 -12.51 3.40
C LEU A 204 -4.15 -11.23 4.16
N TRP A 205 -4.74 -10.27 3.47
CA TRP A 205 -5.19 -9.01 4.02
C TRP A 205 -6.64 -9.11 4.44
N VAL A 206 -6.92 -8.75 5.69
CA VAL A 206 -8.26 -8.83 6.28
C VAL A 206 -8.53 -7.61 7.15
N PRO A 207 -9.78 -7.15 7.26
CA PRO A 207 -10.19 -6.20 8.26
C PRO A 207 -10.18 -6.86 9.66
N PRO A 208 -10.22 -6.08 10.75
CA PRO A 208 -10.22 -6.62 12.13
C PRO A 208 -11.34 -7.61 12.40
N GLN A 209 -12.50 -7.45 11.76
CA GLN A 209 -13.68 -8.33 11.92
C GLN A 209 -13.39 -9.76 11.44
N LEU A 210 -12.56 -9.92 10.40
CA LEU A 210 -12.21 -11.21 9.82
C LEU A 210 -10.90 -11.81 10.37
N GLU A 211 -10.28 -11.20 11.39
CA GLU A 211 -9.04 -11.72 11.97
C GLU A 211 -9.21 -13.15 12.52
N ARG A 212 -10.30 -13.38 13.27
CA ARG A 212 -10.56 -14.69 13.86
C ARG A 212 -10.74 -15.79 12.80
N PRO A 213 -11.67 -15.66 11.83
CA PRO A 213 -11.79 -16.65 10.76
C PRO A 213 -10.50 -16.85 9.95
N ALA A 214 -9.73 -15.79 9.70
CA ALA A 214 -8.44 -15.90 8.99
C ALA A 214 -7.44 -16.77 9.77
N ARG A 215 -7.34 -16.57 11.08
CA ARG A 215 -6.47 -17.39 11.94
C ARG A 215 -6.94 -18.84 12.02
N GLU A 216 -8.24 -19.07 12.12
CA GLU A 216 -8.82 -20.41 12.11
C GLU A 216 -8.52 -21.16 10.79
N CYS A 217 -8.60 -20.47 9.64
CA CYS A 217 -8.29 -21.08 8.34
C CYS A 217 -6.81 -21.43 8.16
N ILE A 218 -5.90 -20.58 8.65
CA ILE A 218 -4.46 -20.70 8.36
C ILE A 218 -3.69 -21.40 9.50
N GLN A 219 -4.01 -21.09 10.76
CA GLN A 219 -3.22 -21.54 11.91
C GLN A 219 -3.80 -22.78 12.59
N SER A 220 -5.05 -23.17 12.31
CA SER A 220 -5.65 -24.36 12.92
C SER A 220 -5.00 -25.64 12.40
N THR A 221 -4.67 -26.54 13.30
CA THR A 221 -4.19 -27.89 12.99
C THR A 221 -5.30 -28.79 12.46
N ASP A 222 -6.53 -28.58 12.97
CA ASP A 222 -7.72 -29.30 12.56
C ASP A 222 -8.59 -28.43 11.65
N ARG A 223 -9.37 -29.03 10.77
CA ARG A 223 -10.28 -28.28 9.90
C ARG A 223 -11.37 -27.61 10.72
N PRO A 224 -11.54 -26.28 10.59
CA PRO A 224 -12.52 -25.55 11.39
C PRO A 224 -13.99 -25.84 10.99
N ASP A 225 -14.19 -26.38 9.79
CA ASP A 225 -15.53 -26.64 9.19
C ASP A 225 -16.07 -28.04 9.46
N THR A 226 -15.36 -28.90 10.22
CA THR A 226 -15.79 -30.27 10.48
C THR A 226 -15.74 -30.63 11.96
N THR A 227 -16.76 -31.40 12.41
CA THR A 227 -16.80 -31.95 13.78
C THR A 227 -15.83 -33.12 13.99
N ASN A 228 -15.34 -33.73 12.92
CA ASN A 228 -14.57 -34.99 12.95
C ASN A 228 -13.06 -34.81 13.15
N ARG A 229 -12.57 -33.65 13.57
CA ARG A 229 -11.14 -33.35 13.74
C ARG A 229 -10.28 -33.76 12.53
N ALA A 230 -10.79 -33.54 11.32
CA ALA A 230 -10.02 -33.79 10.11
C ALA A 230 -8.82 -32.84 10.07
N ILE A 231 -7.65 -33.36 9.71
CA ILE A 231 -6.43 -32.57 9.63
C ILE A 231 -6.59 -31.45 8.59
N SER A 232 -6.17 -30.23 8.94
CA SER A 232 -6.11 -29.12 7.99
C SER A 232 -5.04 -29.40 6.94
N ALA A 233 -5.45 -29.44 5.66
CA ALA A 233 -4.53 -29.62 4.55
C ALA A 233 -3.52 -28.46 4.47
N TYR A 234 -3.95 -27.24 4.85
CA TYR A 234 -3.08 -26.08 4.90
C TYR A 234 -1.98 -26.22 5.97
N ALA A 235 -2.33 -26.66 7.18
CA ALA A 235 -1.37 -26.84 8.28
C ALA A 235 -0.25 -27.86 7.96
N LYS A 236 -0.53 -28.81 7.06
CA LYS A 236 0.44 -29.82 6.58
C LYS A 236 1.16 -29.41 5.31
N SER A 237 0.78 -28.29 4.70
CA SER A 237 1.46 -27.77 3.51
C SER A 237 2.75 -27.02 3.88
N GLU A 238 3.67 -26.90 2.94
CA GLU A 238 4.88 -26.07 3.09
C GLU A 238 4.60 -24.58 2.88
N ARG A 239 3.37 -24.20 2.59
CA ARG A 239 2.95 -22.82 2.34
C ARG A 239 3.04 -21.98 3.59
N ARG A 240 3.46 -20.73 3.42
CA ARG A 240 3.53 -19.74 4.51
C ARG A 240 2.85 -18.47 4.06
N ILE A 241 1.59 -18.30 4.47
CA ILE A 241 0.81 -17.09 4.22
C ILE A 241 0.77 -16.27 5.51
N ALA A 242 1.22 -15.04 5.45
CA ALA A 242 1.14 -14.11 6.57
C ALA A 242 -0.26 -13.45 6.60
N ILE A 243 -0.87 -13.45 7.78
CA ILE A 243 -2.13 -12.73 8.01
C ILE A 243 -1.77 -11.27 8.32
N LYS A 244 -2.34 -10.35 7.55
CA LYS A 244 -2.21 -8.90 7.71
C LYS A 244 -3.59 -8.34 8.08
N VAL A 245 -3.76 -7.99 9.35
CA VAL A 245 -5.00 -7.38 9.85
C VAL A 245 -4.88 -5.89 9.69
N TRP A 246 -5.69 -5.31 8.81
CA TRP A 246 -5.57 -3.88 8.45
C TRP A 246 -6.83 -3.09 8.83
N PRO A 247 -6.75 -2.22 9.87
CA PRO A 247 -7.90 -1.45 10.33
C PRO A 247 -8.44 -0.43 9.32
N HIS A 248 -7.63 -0.02 8.35
CA HIS A 248 -8.02 0.94 7.31
C HIS A 248 -8.86 0.32 6.17
N MET A 249 -9.11 -0.98 6.20
CA MET A 249 -10.10 -1.60 5.31
C MET A 249 -11.50 -1.24 5.80
N THR A 250 -12.28 -0.55 4.94
CA THR A 250 -13.62 -0.04 5.29
C THR A 250 -14.71 -1.09 5.14
N ASP A 251 -14.52 -2.06 4.25
CA ASP A 251 -15.43 -3.18 4.06
C ASP A 251 -15.09 -4.28 5.07
N ALA A 252 -16.08 -4.62 5.92
CA ALA A 252 -15.92 -5.58 7.01
C ALA A 252 -15.81 -7.04 6.55
N ASP A 253 -16.30 -7.33 5.35
CA ASP A 253 -16.41 -8.69 4.82
C ASP A 253 -15.42 -8.96 3.66
N MET A 254 -14.76 -7.92 3.19
CA MET A 254 -13.75 -8.03 2.14
C MET A 254 -12.45 -8.65 2.64
N TRP A 255 -11.88 -9.54 1.86
CA TRP A 255 -10.53 -10.03 2.09
C TRP A 255 -9.74 -10.18 0.80
N VAL A 256 -8.42 -10.00 0.86
CA VAL A 256 -7.55 -9.95 -0.31
C VAL A 256 -6.35 -10.87 -0.14
N MET A 257 -6.12 -11.73 -1.12
CA MET A 257 -4.88 -12.49 -1.24
C MET A 257 -3.87 -11.72 -2.07
N GLN A 258 -2.68 -11.53 -1.54
CA GLN A 258 -1.54 -10.91 -2.24
C GLN A 258 -0.50 -11.97 -2.56
N CYS A 259 -0.12 -12.04 -3.82
CA CYS A 259 0.91 -12.94 -4.33
C CYS A 259 2.29 -12.31 -4.27
N ASP A 260 3.30 -13.16 -4.46
CA ASP A 260 4.67 -12.74 -4.73
C ASP A 260 4.76 -12.08 -6.10
N GLY A 261 5.10 -10.78 -6.12
CA GLY A 261 5.18 -9.99 -7.34
C GLY A 261 5.43 -8.51 -7.07
N LEU A 262 5.50 -7.72 -8.12
CA LEU A 262 5.66 -6.26 -8.01
C LEU A 262 4.36 -5.57 -7.59
N GLY A 263 3.21 -6.18 -7.89
CA GLY A 263 1.89 -5.74 -7.49
C GLY A 263 1.66 -4.24 -7.66
N ILE A 264 1.67 -3.54 -6.55
CA ILE A 264 1.54 -2.08 -6.49
C ILE A 264 2.91 -1.48 -6.18
N VAL A 265 3.34 -0.50 -6.97
CA VAL A 265 4.64 0.17 -6.84
C VAL A 265 4.44 1.64 -6.52
N ARG A 266 5.09 2.11 -5.47
CA ARG A 266 5.16 3.53 -5.12
C ARG A 266 6.51 4.10 -5.55
N PHE A 267 6.48 5.13 -6.40
CA PHE A 267 7.64 5.87 -6.83
C PHE A 267 7.79 7.14 -6.01
N ASN A 268 8.75 7.15 -5.09
CA ASN A 268 9.08 8.32 -4.30
C ASN A 268 9.98 9.26 -5.14
N ARG A 269 9.42 10.37 -5.60
CA ARG A 269 10.18 11.45 -6.24
C ARG A 269 10.90 12.29 -5.19
N ARG A 270 10.24 12.52 -4.06
CA ARG A 270 10.77 13.19 -2.89
C ARG A 270 10.20 12.53 -1.64
N LYS A 271 11.09 12.05 -0.78
CA LYS A 271 10.72 11.52 0.53
C LYS A 271 10.12 12.63 1.39
N THR A 272 9.37 12.26 2.39
CA THR A 272 8.83 13.19 3.37
C THR A 272 9.95 14.01 3.96
N ARG A 273 9.79 15.31 3.91
CA ARG A 273 10.70 16.29 4.47
C ARG A 273 9.93 17.32 5.27
N PHE A 274 10.57 17.80 6.29
CA PHE A 274 10.08 18.86 7.12
C PHE A 274 10.90 20.12 6.86
N ALA A 275 10.29 21.29 6.84
CA ALA A 275 10.94 22.57 6.67
C ALA A 275 10.26 23.62 7.53
N ARG A 276 11.04 24.56 8.02
CA ARG A 276 10.55 25.70 8.82
C ARG A 276 11.11 26.99 8.26
N GLU A 277 10.31 28.05 8.37
CA GLU A 277 10.69 29.38 7.97
C GLU A 277 9.97 30.40 8.88
N ARG A 278 10.58 31.54 9.11
CA ARG A 278 9.97 32.64 9.85
C ARG A 278 9.52 33.71 8.86
N ASP A 279 8.28 34.15 8.98
CA ASP A 279 7.79 35.26 8.17
C ASP A 279 8.40 36.57 8.68
N PHE A 280 9.01 37.31 7.79
CA PHE A 280 9.65 38.59 8.11
C PHE A 280 8.61 39.68 8.47
N GLN A 281 7.41 39.60 7.91
CA GLN A 281 6.39 40.68 8.11
C GLN A 281 5.62 40.50 9.38
N THR A 282 5.28 39.26 9.75
CA THR A 282 4.43 38.96 10.93
C THR A 282 5.23 38.39 12.10
N GLY A 283 6.47 37.96 11.89
CA GLY A 283 7.26 37.32 12.94
C GLY A 283 6.89 35.86 13.19
N ASP A 284 5.84 35.36 12.52
CA ASP A 284 5.30 34.03 12.75
C ASP A 284 6.26 32.94 12.28
N MET A 285 6.21 31.80 12.94
CA MET A 285 6.93 30.61 12.53
C MET A 285 6.02 29.70 11.72
N MET A 286 6.44 29.40 10.50
CA MET A 286 5.76 28.46 9.62
C MET A 286 6.56 27.16 9.57
N CYS A 287 5.90 26.05 9.87
CA CYS A 287 6.44 24.71 9.75
C CYS A 287 5.63 23.93 8.76
N LYS A 288 6.29 23.26 7.81
CA LYS A 288 5.62 22.43 6.80
C LYS A 288 6.28 21.08 6.69
N ALA A 289 5.46 20.09 6.41
CA ALA A 289 5.90 18.78 5.94
C ALA A 289 5.38 18.55 4.52
N ASP A 290 6.21 18.03 3.63
CA ASP A 290 5.81 17.70 2.27
C ASP A 290 6.48 16.44 1.76
N HIS A 291 5.79 15.71 0.90
CA HIS A 291 6.31 14.59 0.14
C HIS A 291 5.82 14.64 -1.31
N ARG A 292 6.48 13.90 -2.19
CA ARG A 292 6.07 13.79 -3.59
C ARG A 292 6.28 12.38 -4.09
N TYR A 293 5.19 11.74 -4.52
CA TYR A 293 5.21 10.38 -5.03
C TYR A 293 4.07 10.13 -6.03
N SER A 294 4.13 9.02 -6.69
CA SER A 294 3.01 8.39 -7.39
C SER A 294 2.97 6.92 -7.05
N THR A 295 1.78 6.34 -7.03
CA THR A 295 1.57 4.92 -6.79
C THR A 295 0.88 4.32 -8.01
N GLU A 296 1.38 3.19 -8.49
CA GLU A 296 0.91 2.53 -9.69
C GLU A 296 0.66 1.05 -9.49
N ILE A 297 -0.34 0.51 -10.20
CA ILE A 297 -0.61 -0.92 -10.26
C ILE A 297 0.22 -1.51 -11.41
N ARG A 298 1.22 -2.33 -11.06
CA ARG A 298 2.12 -2.96 -12.04
C ARG A 298 1.61 -4.32 -12.52
N ASP A 299 1.02 -5.09 -11.64
CA ASP A 299 0.42 -6.38 -12.00
C ASP A 299 -0.80 -6.62 -11.10
N GLU A 300 -1.97 -6.45 -11.68
CA GLU A 300 -3.25 -6.70 -11.02
C GLU A 300 -3.46 -8.18 -10.67
N ARG A 301 -2.73 -9.09 -11.33
CA ARG A 301 -2.77 -10.54 -11.06
C ARG A 301 -2.07 -10.92 -9.76
N ASP A 302 -1.34 -10.00 -9.13
CA ASP A 302 -0.74 -10.22 -7.82
C ASP A 302 -1.75 -10.09 -6.68
N PHE A 303 -2.97 -9.64 -6.99
CA PHE A 303 -4.05 -9.49 -6.03
C PHE A 303 -5.29 -10.26 -6.47
N TYR A 304 -5.92 -10.91 -5.52
CA TYR A 304 -7.21 -11.53 -5.71
C TYR A 304 -8.12 -11.15 -4.53
N ALA A 305 -9.22 -10.47 -4.81
CA ALA A 305 -10.17 -10.03 -3.80
C ALA A 305 -11.43 -10.89 -3.78
N VAL A 306 -11.99 -11.03 -2.61
CA VAL A 306 -13.36 -11.46 -2.40
C VAL A 306 -14.10 -10.27 -1.81
N ILE A 307 -15.11 -9.83 -2.52
CA ILE A 307 -16.02 -8.74 -2.15
C ILE A 307 -17.42 -9.30 -2.25
N PRO A 308 -18.10 -9.50 -1.11
CA PRO A 308 -19.44 -10.09 -1.05
C PRO A 308 -20.52 -9.31 -1.80
#